data_0d2c15cef2ccb7fd84d8c0ecf1e1b438
#
_entry.id   0d2c15cef2ccb7fd84d8c0ecf1e1b438
#
_cell.length_a   1.000
_cell.length_b   1.000
_cell.length_c   1.000
_cell.angle_alpha   90.00
_cell.angle_beta   90.00
_cell.angle_gamma   90.00
#
_symmetry.space_group_name_H-M   'P 1'
#
loop_
_entity.id
_entity.type
_entity.pdbx_description
1 polymer ?
#
loop_
_entity_poly.entity_id
_entity_poly.type
_entity_poly.pdbx_seq_one_letter_code
_entity_poly.pdbx_strand_id
1 'polypeptide(L)'
;MIFFFIVALSAIVAVHEYGHYIVGRWCGIHAEVFSVGFGTVLLSRVDKHGTRWQFAALPFGGFVRFKGDASAASAPDAALLPKLSAQERRKTMHGAPIWARAATSAAGPVFNFILSIILYCGLFMWHGQYDSSLKIDQLTPVPGAMGLQIGDEILAVEGQEVRSYEDFATIGQALEAPVRYTVLRDGNRRSVVGPVPFPALVAHVQPRSAAIEAGLQAGDVILRIDGLPIDGFSQLQQAVAKADGDEMRFLVWRAGTEFDVRLTAKSVAIPNANGNFVNRRLVGISGGTFFEPGTAPLPFSVAVLAAAERTWSIITLSLAGLKQMFLGSISACNISGPVAIAETAGQMARQGAMPFVALIAGLSAAVGLMNLFPIPVLDGGHLLFCAYEAITGRKPSDSALQVLMTIGLFLVLSLTAFAVVMNFICP
;
A
#
# COMPACT_ATOMS: atom_id res chain seq x y z
N MET A 1 12.10 -11.92 -4.00
CA MET A 1 10.82 -11.39 -4.49
C MET A 1 9.65 -12.28 -4.07
N ILE A 2 9.48 -13.47 -4.65
CA ILE A 2 8.32 -14.36 -4.41
C ILE A 2 8.11 -14.67 -2.93
N PHE A 3 9.15 -14.89 -2.16
CA PHE A 3 9.06 -15.15 -0.72
C PHE A 3 8.34 -14.00 0.03
N PHE A 4 8.75 -12.75 -0.18
CA PHE A 4 8.15 -11.58 0.48
C PHE A 4 6.70 -11.37 0.06
N PHE A 5 6.39 -11.60 -1.22
CA PHE A 5 5.02 -11.58 -1.71
C PHE A 5 4.14 -12.63 -1.01
N ILE A 6 4.64 -13.87 -0.89
CA ILE A 6 3.94 -14.94 -0.18
C ILE A 6 3.69 -14.58 1.28
N VAL A 7 4.71 -14.03 1.97
CA VAL A 7 4.58 -13.60 3.37
C VAL A 7 3.51 -12.50 3.49
N ALA A 8 3.56 -11.48 2.64
CA ALA A 8 2.58 -10.40 2.65
C ALA A 8 1.15 -10.92 2.39
N LEU A 9 0.97 -11.70 1.33
CA LEU A 9 -0.32 -12.26 0.95
C LEU A 9 -0.87 -13.19 2.03
N SER A 10 -0.04 -14.09 2.57
CA SER A 10 -0.44 -15.02 3.63
C SER A 10 -0.89 -14.30 4.89
N ALA A 11 -0.18 -13.22 5.29
CA ALA A 11 -0.56 -12.43 6.46
C ALA A 11 -1.92 -11.74 6.26
N ILE A 12 -2.13 -11.10 5.10
CA ILE A 12 -3.38 -10.40 4.76
C ILE A 12 -4.55 -11.38 4.72
N VAL A 13 -4.37 -12.51 4.02
CA VAL A 13 -5.43 -13.52 3.88
C VAL A 13 -5.72 -14.22 5.21
N ALA A 14 -4.70 -14.56 5.99
CA ALA A 14 -4.92 -15.19 7.30
C ALA A 14 -5.77 -14.32 8.23
N VAL A 15 -5.51 -13.00 8.25
CA VAL A 15 -6.30 -12.04 9.05
C VAL A 15 -7.72 -11.87 8.49
N HIS A 16 -7.85 -11.84 7.17
CA HIS A 16 -9.15 -11.79 6.48
C HIS A 16 -10.03 -12.99 6.86
N GLU A 17 -9.50 -14.20 6.69
CA GLU A 17 -10.21 -15.44 7.04
C GLU A 17 -10.49 -15.54 8.54
N TYR A 18 -9.55 -15.05 9.36
CA TYR A 18 -9.77 -14.98 10.80
C TYR A 18 -10.94 -14.08 11.17
N GLY A 19 -11.16 -12.99 10.43
CA GLY A 19 -12.33 -12.13 10.57
C GLY A 19 -13.63 -12.92 10.39
N HIS A 20 -13.77 -13.64 9.29
CA HIS A 20 -14.92 -14.51 9.04
C HIS A 20 -15.11 -15.57 10.13
N TYR A 21 -14.03 -16.23 10.51
CA TYR A 21 -14.06 -17.28 11.53
C TYR A 21 -14.56 -16.76 12.86
N ILE A 22 -13.95 -15.67 13.38
CA ILE A 22 -14.25 -15.22 14.75
C ILE A 22 -15.65 -14.60 14.85
N VAL A 23 -16.05 -13.80 13.87
CA VAL A 23 -17.38 -13.18 13.85
C VAL A 23 -18.47 -14.22 13.57
N GLY A 24 -18.24 -15.13 12.62
CA GLY A 24 -19.16 -16.26 12.39
C GLY A 24 -19.40 -17.06 13.65
N ARG A 25 -18.32 -17.33 14.39
CA ARG A 25 -18.41 -18.01 15.68
C ARG A 25 -19.18 -17.21 16.75
N TRP A 26 -18.95 -15.90 16.86
CA TRP A 26 -19.72 -15.03 17.77
C TRP A 26 -21.20 -14.98 17.41
N CYS A 27 -21.51 -15.10 16.13
CA CYS A 27 -22.88 -15.21 15.61
C CYS A 27 -23.50 -16.62 15.75
N GLY A 28 -22.76 -17.58 16.34
CA GLY A 28 -23.23 -18.95 16.55
C GLY A 28 -23.12 -19.86 15.32
N ILE A 29 -22.42 -19.42 14.27
CA ILE A 29 -22.14 -20.22 13.07
C ILE A 29 -20.91 -21.08 13.34
N HIS A 30 -21.02 -22.40 13.10
CA HIS A 30 -19.93 -23.34 13.37
C HIS A 30 -18.98 -23.42 12.16
N ALA A 31 -17.69 -23.10 12.39
CA ALA A 31 -16.64 -23.28 11.41
C ALA A 31 -16.03 -24.68 11.55
N GLU A 32 -16.03 -25.45 10.48
CA GLU A 32 -15.44 -26.81 10.43
C GLU A 32 -13.96 -26.77 10.11
N VAL A 33 -13.54 -25.89 9.20
CA VAL A 33 -12.15 -25.78 8.75
C VAL A 33 -11.75 -24.31 8.68
N PHE A 34 -10.57 -24.00 9.19
CA PHE A 34 -9.83 -22.78 8.96
C PHE A 34 -8.52 -23.13 8.25
N SER A 35 -8.34 -22.70 7.03
CA SER A 35 -7.17 -23.01 6.22
C SER A 35 -6.40 -21.77 5.82
N VAL A 36 -5.10 -21.78 6.05
CA VAL A 36 -4.16 -20.89 5.39
C VAL A 36 -3.50 -21.67 4.26
N GLY A 37 -3.77 -21.25 3.03
CA GLY A 37 -3.36 -21.95 1.82
C GLY A 37 -4.40 -22.92 1.28
N PHE A 38 -4.11 -23.41 0.07
CA PHE A 38 -4.92 -24.39 -0.68
C PHE A 38 -4.11 -25.67 -0.95
N GLY A 39 -4.79 -26.74 -1.37
CA GLY A 39 -4.19 -28.00 -1.81
C GLY A 39 -3.87 -28.94 -0.65
N THR A 40 -2.73 -29.66 -0.76
CA THR A 40 -2.34 -30.69 0.21
C THR A 40 -2.09 -30.09 1.59
N VAL A 41 -2.75 -30.64 2.62
CA VAL A 41 -2.58 -30.22 4.00
C VAL A 41 -1.22 -30.68 4.52
N LEU A 42 -0.40 -29.75 4.93
CA LEU A 42 0.94 -30.01 5.50
C LEU A 42 0.88 -30.22 7.02
N LEU A 43 0.11 -29.36 7.70
CA LEU A 43 -0.07 -29.42 9.15
C LEU A 43 -1.55 -29.18 9.46
N SER A 44 -2.10 -29.92 10.41
CA SER A 44 -3.47 -29.65 10.90
C SER A 44 -3.62 -30.00 12.38
N ARG A 45 -4.48 -29.24 13.05
CA ARG A 45 -4.86 -29.48 14.44
C ARG A 45 -6.34 -29.11 14.62
N VAL A 46 -7.08 -29.93 15.35
CA VAL A 46 -8.44 -29.60 15.75
C VAL A 46 -8.43 -28.88 17.09
N ASP A 47 -9.12 -27.76 17.17
CA ASP A 47 -9.25 -26.98 18.41
C ASP A 47 -10.35 -27.55 19.31
N LYS A 48 -10.49 -26.99 20.53
CA LYS A 48 -11.50 -27.38 21.52
C LYS A 48 -12.95 -27.09 21.07
N HIS A 49 -13.13 -26.37 19.97
CA HIS A 49 -14.43 -25.99 19.42
C HIS A 49 -14.83 -26.84 18.21
N GLY A 50 -13.97 -27.80 17.82
CA GLY A 50 -14.18 -28.69 16.70
C GLY A 50 -13.72 -28.13 15.36
N THR A 51 -13.11 -26.96 15.33
CA THR A 51 -12.57 -26.38 14.08
C THR A 51 -11.20 -26.97 13.79
N ARG A 52 -11.02 -27.48 12.56
CA ARG A 52 -9.71 -27.94 12.06
C ARG A 52 -8.93 -26.73 11.53
N TRP A 53 -7.89 -26.36 12.21
CA TRP A 53 -6.89 -25.39 11.76
C TRP A 53 -5.85 -26.11 10.91
N GLN A 54 -5.57 -25.61 9.71
CA GLN A 54 -4.64 -26.25 8.80
C GLN A 54 -3.81 -25.27 8.00
N PHE A 55 -2.57 -25.69 7.70
CA PHE A 55 -1.71 -25.05 6.71
C PHE A 55 -1.59 -25.97 5.51
N ALA A 56 -1.80 -25.41 4.31
CA ALA A 56 -1.74 -26.15 3.07
C ALA A 56 -0.56 -25.69 2.19
N ALA A 57 -0.17 -26.54 1.24
CA ALA A 57 1.06 -26.41 0.46
C ALA A 57 1.11 -25.17 -0.46
N LEU A 58 -0.02 -24.66 -0.91
CA LEU A 58 -0.11 -23.51 -1.79
C LEU A 58 -0.53 -22.26 -0.98
N PRO A 59 0.41 -21.38 -0.59
CA PRO A 59 0.15 -20.26 0.31
C PRO A 59 -0.46 -19.04 -0.41
N PHE A 60 -1.19 -19.24 -1.50
CA PHE A 60 -1.83 -18.19 -2.31
C PHE A 60 -3.28 -17.92 -1.90
N GLY A 61 -3.58 -17.94 -0.60
CA GLY A 61 -4.93 -17.68 -0.12
C GLY A 61 -5.25 -18.42 1.16
N GLY A 62 -6.53 -18.55 1.46
CA GLY A 62 -7.07 -19.26 2.59
C GLY A 62 -8.57 -19.44 2.42
N PHE A 63 -9.21 -20.11 3.37
CA PHE A 63 -10.65 -20.18 3.44
C PHE A 63 -11.13 -20.59 4.84
N VAL A 64 -12.33 -20.16 5.18
CA VAL A 64 -13.10 -20.72 6.28
C VAL A 64 -14.25 -21.53 5.70
N ARG A 65 -14.35 -22.80 6.06
CA ARG A 65 -15.50 -23.61 5.72
C ARG A 65 -16.42 -23.71 6.91
N PHE A 66 -17.61 -23.16 6.77
CA PHE A 66 -18.66 -23.28 7.77
C PHE A 66 -19.46 -24.56 7.59
N LYS A 67 -20.12 -25.02 8.66
CA LYS A 67 -21.03 -26.16 8.61
C LYS A 67 -22.14 -25.90 7.58
N GLY A 68 -22.33 -26.86 6.69
CA GLY A 68 -23.30 -26.76 5.59
C GLY A 68 -22.79 -26.17 4.29
N ASP A 69 -21.48 -25.84 4.22
CA ASP A 69 -20.81 -25.48 2.97
C ASP A 69 -20.28 -26.71 2.25
N ALA A 70 -20.61 -26.87 0.98
CA ALA A 70 -20.13 -27.96 0.13
C ALA A 70 -18.65 -27.83 -0.23
N SER A 71 -18.13 -26.60 -0.28
CA SER A 71 -16.77 -26.28 -0.72
C SER A 71 -16.20 -25.05 -0.01
N ALA A 72 -14.93 -24.75 -0.28
CA ALA A 72 -14.26 -23.53 0.18
C ALA A 72 -14.89 -22.22 -0.35
N ALA A 73 -15.74 -22.29 -1.37
CA ALA A 73 -16.44 -21.14 -1.95
C ALA A 73 -17.82 -20.87 -1.31
N SER A 74 -18.08 -21.42 -0.11
CA SER A 74 -19.32 -21.22 0.67
C SER A 74 -20.61 -21.55 -0.11
N ALA A 75 -20.54 -22.45 -1.09
CA ALA A 75 -21.73 -22.96 -1.77
C ALA A 75 -22.54 -23.89 -0.85
N PRO A 76 -23.89 -23.82 -0.85
CA PRO A 76 -24.72 -24.67 0.02
C PRO A 76 -24.56 -26.16 -0.32
N ASP A 77 -24.43 -27.00 0.72
CA ASP A 77 -24.45 -28.43 0.58
C ASP A 77 -25.93 -28.91 0.50
N ALA A 78 -26.41 -29.06 -0.74
CA ALA A 78 -27.77 -29.48 -1.00
C ALA A 78 -28.10 -30.89 -0.45
N ALA A 79 -27.12 -31.75 -0.23
CA ALA A 79 -27.29 -33.08 0.31
C ALA A 79 -27.35 -33.11 1.84
N LEU A 80 -26.61 -32.20 2.50
CA LEU A 80 -26.50 -32.12 3.97
C LEU A 80 -27.62 -31.29 4.59
N LEU A 81 -27.89 -30.09 4.04
CA LEU A 81 -28.77 -29.09 4.65
C LEU A 81 -30.22 -29.63 4.92
N PRO A 82 -30.86 -30.45 4.05
CA PRO A 82 -32.19 -31.00 4.33
C PRO A 82 -32.23 -32.01 5.50
N LYS A 83 -31.09 -32.64 5.81
CA LYS A 83 -30.99 -33.69 6.84
C LYS A 83 -30.75 -33.10 8.23
N LEU A 84 -30.43 -31.82 8.35
CA LEU A 84 -30.16 -31.16 9.61
C LEU A 84 -31.46 -30.80 10.35
N SER A 85 -31.47 -31.00 11.67
CA SER A 85 -32.50 -30.47 12.55
C SER A 85 -32.58 -28.94 12.47
N ALA A 86 -33.72 -28.35 12.84
CA ALA A 86 -33.88 -26.89 12.84
C ALA A 86 -32.82 -26.17 13.69
N GLN A 87 -32.38 -26.77 14.81
CA GLN A 87 -31.34 -26.22 15.67
C GLN A 87 -29.95 -26.30 15.06
N GLU A 88 -29.63 -27.42 14.39
CA GLU A 88 -28.35 -27.58 13.70
C GLU A 88 -28.27 -26.68 12.46
N ARG A 89 -29.37 -26.53 11.73
CA ARG A 89 -29.46 -25.66 10.57
C ARG A 89 -29.15 -24.19 10.93
N ARG A 90 -29.56 -23.70 12.12
CA ARG A 90 -29.22 -22.36 12.61
C ARG A 90 -27.71 -22.16 12.83
N LYS A 91 -26.95 -23.22 13.03
CA LYS A 91 -25.50 -23.19 13.18
C LYS A 91 -24.74 -23.24 11.85
N THR A 92 -25.46 -23.26 10.71
CA THR A 92 -24.86 -23.23 9.37
C THR A 92 -24.89 -21.80 8.81
N MET A 93 -23.97 -21.48 7.90
CA MET A 93 -23.96 -20.18 7.22
C MET A 93 -25.32 -19.93 6.51
N HIS A 94 -25.89 -20.97 5.88
CA HIS A 94 -27.13 -20.87 5.10
C HIS A 94 -28.41 -20.85 5.94
N GLY A 95 -28.35 -21.32 7.19
CA GLY A 95 -29.50 -21.35 8.12
C GLY A 95 -29.49 -20.26 9.17
N ALA A 96 -28.40 -19.53 9.30
CA ALA A 96 -28.26 -18.41 10.25
C ALA A 96 -29.14 -17.21 9.84
N PRO A 97 -29.54 -16.34 10.80
CA PRO A 97 -30.27 -15.11 10.51
C PRO A 97 -29.48 -14.20 9.55
N ILE A 98 -30.20 -13.36 8.80
CA ILE A 98 -29.60 -12.48 7.77
C ILE A 98 -28.49 -11.60 8.36
N TRP A 99 -28.74 -10.96 9.53
CA TRP A 99 -27.75 -10.12 10.19
C TRP A 99 -26.46 -10.86 10.55
N ALA A 100 -26.56 -12.13 10.98
CA ALA A 100 -25.40 -12.95 11.34
C ALA A 100 -24.60 -13.33 10.10
N ARG A 101 -25.26 -13.67 8.99
CA ARG A 101 -24.61 -13.92 7.70
C ARG A 101 -23.92 -12.65 7.16
N ALA A 102 -24.63 -11.53 7.19
CA ALA A 102 -24.06 -10.25 6.74
C ALA A 102 -22.86 -9.82 7.59
N ALA A 103 -22.97 -9.94 8.94
CA ALA A 103 -21.85 -9.64 9.83
C ALA A 103 -20.64 -10.55 9.56
N THR A 104 -20.88 -11.85 9.35
CA THR A 104 -19.82 -12.80 9.04
C THR A 104 -19.14 -12.47 7.70
N SER A 105 -19.91 -12.16 6.64
CA SER A 105 -19.37 -11.79 5.33
C SER A 105 -18.62 -10.44 5.38
N ALA A 106 -19.10 -9.46 6.13
CA ALA A 106 -18.41 -8.18 6.27
C ALA A 106 -17.12 -8.27 7.09
N ALA A 107 -16.98 -9.30 7.92
CA ALA A 107 -15.91 -9.42 8.89
C ALA A 107 -14.53 -9.54 8.25
N GLY A 108 -14.36 -10.29 7.15
CA GLY A 108 -13.10 -10.40 6.42
C GLY A 108 -12.55 -9.04 6.00
N PRO A 109 -13.30 -8.26 5.19
CA PRO A 109 -12.91 -6.91 4.82
C PRO A 109 -12.63 -5.97 6.00
N VAL A 110 -13.47 -6.01 7.03
CA VAL A 110 -13.29 -5.18 8.24
C VAL A 110 -11.98 -5.54 8.95
N PHE A 111 -11.64 -6.81 9.07
CA PHE A 111 -10.39 -7.24 9.69
C PHE A 111 -9.16 -6.82 8.86
N ASN A 112 -9.28 -6.74 7.55
CA ASN A 112 -8.23 -6.17 6.70
C ASN A 112 -8.02 -4.68 6.95
N PHE A 113 -9.08 -3.89 7.15
CA PHE A 113 -8.93 -2.48 7.56
C PHE A 113 -8.32 -2.35 8.96
N ILE A 114 -8.74 -3.20 9.90
CA ILE A 114 -8.15 -3.25 11.25
C ILE A 114 -6.66 -3.57 11.16
N LEU A 115 -6.25 -4.56 10.35
CA LEU A 115 -4.84 -4.90 10.13
C LEU A 115 -4.07 -3.71 9.57
N SER A 116 -4.63 -3.02 8.57
CA SER A 116 -4.02 -1.81 8.00
C SER A 116 -3.78 -0.75 9.07
N ILE A 117 -4.79 -0.46 9.90
CA ILE A 117 -4.70 0.52 10.99
C ILE A 117 -3.66 0.09 12.03
N ILE A 118 -3.64 -1.19 12.44
CA ILE A 118 -2.67 -1.70 13.42
C ILE A 118 -1.24 -1.54 12.90
N LEU A 119 -0.99 -1.91 11.64
CA LEU A 119 0.33 -1.83 11.04
C LEU A 119 0.80 -0.38 10.89
N TYR A 120 -0.05 0.53 10.38
CA TYR A 120 0.30 1.95 10.30
C TYR A 120 0.47 2.58 11.68
N CYS A 121 -0.36 2.24 12.66
CA CYS A 121 -0.20 2.69 14.04
C CYS A 121 1.16 2.26 14.60
N GLY A 122 1.55 1.00 14.41
CA GLY A 122 2.87 0.52 14.80
C GLY A 122 4.01 1.27 14.12
N LEU A 123 3.89 1.55 12.82
CA LEU A 123 4.88 2.33 12.08
C LEU A 123 5.00 3.76 12.61
N PHE A 124 3.88 4.45 12.88
CA PHE A 124 3.88 5.81 13.41
C PHE A 124 4.39 5.89 14.86
N MET A 125 4.14 4.87 15.67
CA MET A 125 4.69 4.78 17.02
C MET A 125 6.20 4.46 17.02
N TRP A 126 6.67 3.71 16.02
CA TRP A 126 8.08 3.34 15.92
C TRP A 126 8.94 4.42 15.29
N HIS A 127 8.50 4.95 14.15
CA HIS A 127 9.27 5.93 13.38
C HIS A 127 8.98 7.37 13.80
N GLY A 128 7.84 7.61 14.42
CA GLY A 128 7.42 8.94 14.86
C GLY A 128 6.93 9.85 13.73
N GLN A 129 6.67 11.08 14.10
CA GLN A 129 6.54 12.23 13.20
C GLN A 129 7.76 13.12 13.38
N TYR A 130 8.09 13.92 12.37
CA TYR A 130 9.15 14.92 12.52
C TYR A 130 8.89 15.78 13.75
N ASP A 131 9.89 15.91 14.59
CA ASP A 131 9.81 16.79 15.74
C ASP A 131 9.61 18.23 15.22
N SER A 132 8.93 19.06 16.00
CA SER A 132 8.77 20.48 15.69
C SER A 132 10.11 21.21 15.58
N SER A 133 11.15 20.74 16.31
CA SER A 133 12.52 21.20 16.16
C SER A 133 13.19 20.49 14.99
N LEU A 134 13.70 21.26 14.01
CA LEU A 134 14.48 20.73 12.88
C LEU A 134 15.91 20.38 13.29
N LYS A 135 16.01 19.42 14.21
CA LYS A 135 17.30 18.90 14.65
C LYS A 135 17.81 17.87 13.67
N ILE A 136 19.06 17.97 13.27
CA ILE A 136 19.73 17.05 12.34
C ILE A 136 20.13 15.79 13.10
N ASP A 137 19.47 14.67 12.81
CA ASP A 137 19.80 13.36 13.37
C ASP A 137 20.82 12.61 12.51
N GLN A 138 20.68 12.67 11.19
CA GLN A 138 21.61 12.09 10.24
C GLN A 138 21.85 13.04 9.07
N LEU A 139 23.05 12.97 8.50
CA LEU A 139 23.39 13.70 7.29
C LEU A 139 23.60 12.73 6.14
N THR A 140 22.93 13.01 5.03
CA THR A 140 23.17 12.30 3.77
C THR A 140 24.30 13.03 3.04
N PRO A 141 25.37 12.34 2.65
CA PRO A 141 26.44 12.95 1.88
C PRO A 141 25.90 13.50 0.56
N VAL A 142 26.18 14.76 0.28
CA VAL A 142 25.87 15.44 -0.98
C VAL A 142 27.09 16.23 -1.42
N PRO A 143 27.29 16.48 -2.73
CA PRO A 143 28.38 17.30 -3.22
C PRO A 143 28.31 18.74 -2.71
N GLY A 144 29.46 19.36 -2.46
CA GLY A 144 29.56 20.77 -2.06
C GLY A 144 29.95 21.00 -0.60
N ALA A 145 29.91 22.27 -0.17
CA ALA A 145 30.29 22.65 1.17
C ALA A 145 29.23 22.26 2.19
N MET A 146 29.63 21.51 3.22
CA MET A 146 28.79 21.07 4.31
C MET A 146 29.30 21.63 5.63
N GLY A 147 28.77 22.79 6.03
CA GLY A 147 29.06 23.38 7.35
C GLY A 147 28.15 22.88 8.47
N LEU A 148 27.10 22.15 8.12
CA LEU A 148 26.13 21.56 9.03
C LEU A 148 26.70 20.29 9.68
N GLN A 149 26.27 20.00 10.90
CA GLN A 149 26.69 18.83 11.67
C GLN A 149 25.49 18.12 12.29
N ILE A 150 25.66 16.84 12.60
CA ILE A 150 24.69 16.08 13.39
C ILE A 150 24.54 16.75 14.76
N GLY A 151 23.30 16.94 15.18
CA GLY A 151 22.94 17.62 16.42
C GLY A 151 22.62 19.10 16.25
N ASP A 152 22.91 19.72 15.10
CA ASP A 152 22.48 21.10 14.81
C ASP A 152 20.96 21.18 14.76
N GLU A 153 20.38 22.23 15.33
CA GLU A 153 18.98 22.59 15.17
C GLU A 153 18.87 23.77 14.21
N ILE A 154 18.18 23.62 13.10
CA ILE A 154 18.01 24.66 12.09
C ILE A 154 16.96 25.65 12.58
N LEU A 155 17.41 26.93 12.80
CA LEU A 155 16.55 28.01 13.28
C LEU A 155 16.10 28.94 12.13
N ALA A 156 16.94 29.12 11.10
CA ALA A 156 16.62 29.96 9.95
C ALA A 156 17.38 29.50 8.71
N VAL A 157 16.79 29.76 7.54
CA VAL A 157 17.36 29.52 6.20
C VAL A 157 17.35 30.87 5.46
N GLU A 158 18.49 31.32 4.95
CA GLU A 158 18.65 32.62 4.29
C GLU A 158 18.05 33.79 5.11
N GLY A 159 18.15 33.72 6.46
CA GLY A 159 17.61 34.71 7.37
C GLY A 159 16.12 34.63 7.65
N GLN A 160 15.39 33.74 7.01
CA GLN A 160 13.97 33.45 7.29
C GLN A 160 13.86 32.41 8.40
N GLU A 161 13.14 32.75 9.49
CA GLU A 161 12.90 31.80 10.59
C GLU A 161 12.15 30.58 10.13
N VAL A 162 12.58 29.43 10.64
CA VAL A 162 11.98 28.12 10.41
C VAL A 162 11.51 27.56 11.75
N ARG A 163 10.21 27.33 11.89
CA ARG A 163 9.57 26.82 13.12
C ARG A 163 9.02 25.41 12.96
N SER A 164 8.89 24.97 11.71
CA SER A 164 8.34 23.65 11.37
C SER A 164 9.01 23.11 10.12
N TYR A 165 8.85 21.80 9.89
CA TYR A 165 9.28 21.19 8.63
C TYR A 165 8.54 21.78 7.42
N GLU A 166 7.30 22.22 7.59
CA GLU A 166 6.50 22.87 6.54
C GLU A 166 7.08 24.21 6.13
N ASP A 167 7.51 25.05 7.11
CA ASP A 167 8.22 26.30 6.84
C ASP A 167 9.50 26.02 6.07
N PHE A 168 10.30 25.05 6.54
CA PHE A 168 11.54 24.63 5.90
C PHE A 168 11.31 24.17 4.46
N ALA A 169 10.26 23.38 4.23
CA ALA A 169 9.90 22.90 2.90
C ALA A 169 9.48 24.04 1.97
N THR A 170 8.71 25.00 2.48
CA THR A 170 8.23 26.15 1.70
C THR A 170 9.38 27.08 1.28
N ILE A 171 10.26 27.43 2.22
CA ILE A 171 11.42 28.28 1.96
C ILE A 171 12.41 27.58 1.03
N GLY A 172 12.61 26.27 1.22
CA GLY A 172 13.67 25.51 0.53
C GLY A 172 13.41 25.22 -0.94
N GLN A 173 12.19 25.37 -1.44
CA GLN A 173 11.84 25.00 -2.82
C GLN A 173 12.43 25.87 -3.92
N ALA A 174 12.76 27.12 -3.60
CA ALA A 174 13.20 28.13 -4.58
C ALA A 174 14.66 28.59 -4.41
N LEU A 175 15.41 27.94 -3.54
CA LEU A 175 16.79 28.35 -3.23
C LEU A 175 17.80 27.69 -4.19
N GLU A 176 18.86 28.44 -4.47
CA GLU A 176 20.06 27.99 -5.22
C GLU A 176 21.25 27.86 -4.27
N ALA A 177 22.13 26.89 -4.54
CA ALA A 177 23.33 26.66 -3.74
C ALA A 177 24.39 27.77 -3.99
N PRO A 178 25.19 28.14 -2.98
CA PRO A 178 25.18 27.67 -1.58
C PRO A 178 24.16 28.42 -0.70
N VAL A 179 23.55 27.75 0.27
CA VAL A 179 22.53 28.30 1.17
C VAL A 179 23.12 28.56 2.56
N ARG A 180 22.74 29.68 3.18
CA ARG A 180 23.14 30.04 4.52
C ARG A 180 22.09 29.59 5.54
N TYR A 181 22.55 28.83 6.52
CA TYR A 181 21.75 28.32 7.64
C TYR A 181 22.14 29.01 8.93
N THR A 182 21.18 29.43 9.74
CA THR A 182 21.38 29.75 11.13
C THR A 182 21.01 28.56 11.98
N VAL A 183 21.98 28.00 12.71
CA VAL A 183 21.76 26.78 13.51
C VAL A 183 22.07 27.06 14.98
N LEU A 184 21.42 26.29 15.86
CA LEU A 184 21.78 26.18 17.26
C LEU A 184 22.70 24.96 17.41
N ARG A 185 23.97 25.21 17.77
CA ARG A 185 25.00 24.19 18.02
C ARG A 185 25.59 24.41 19.40
N ASP A 186 25.49 23.41 20.29
CA ASP A 186 25.96 23.48 21.68
C ASP A 186 25.43 24.70 22.44
N GLY A 187 24.16 25.07 22.24
CA GLY A 187 23.53 26.24 22.84
C GLY A 187 23.89 27.59 22.22
N ASN A 188 24.73 27.62 21.18
CA ASN A 188 25.17 28.85 20.53
C ASN A 188 24.62 28.97 19.11
N ARG A 189 24.11 30.14 18.75
CA ARG A 189 23.70 30.42 17.35
C ARG A 189 24.94 30.56 16.46
N ARG A 190 24.97 29.83 15.36
CA ARG A 190 26.03 29.88 14.35
C ARG A 190 25.44 30.04 12.97
N SER A 191 26.14 30.79 12.12
CA SER A 191 25.84 30.86 10.70
C SER A 191 26.77 29.92 9.95
N VAL A 192 26.23 28.98 9.20
CA VAL A 192 26.96 27.97 8.42
C VAL A 192 26.43 27.92 6.99
N VAL A 193 27.28 27.49 6.07
CA VAL A 193 26.91 27.31 4.67
C VAL A 193 26.65 25.81 4.39
N GLY A 194 25.64 25.52 3.60
CA GLY A 194 25.26 24.15 3.24
C GLY A 194 24.63 24.06 1.86
N PRO A 195 24.20 22.87 1.48
CA PRO A 195 23.48 22.62 0.22
C PRO A 195 22.08 23.24 0.28
N VAL A 196 21.37 23.23 -0.85
CA VAL A 196 19.93 23.57 -0.84
C VAL A 196 19.17 22.61 0.06
N PRO A 197 18.06 23.03 0.70
CA PRO A 197 17.24 22.19 1.57
C PRO A 197 16.79 20.88 0.92
N PHE A 198 16.42 20.94 -0.35
CA PHE A 198 15.99 19.80 -1.15
C PHE A 198 16.89 19.65 -2.39
N PRO A 199 18.12 19.10 -2.22
CA PRO A 199 19.00 18.85 -3.35
C PRO A 199 18.35 17.84 -4.33
N ALA A 200 18.92 17.71 -5.52
CA ALA A 200 18.46 16.70 -6.47
C ALA A 200 18.89 15.28 -6.00
N LEU A 201 18.67 14.99 -4.73
CA LEU A 201 18.96 13.74 -4.04
C LEU A 201 17.84 12.74 -4.30
N VAL A 202 18.21 11.52 -4.70
CA VAL A 202 17.32 10.36 -4.80
C VAL A 202 17.13 9.78 -3.41
N ALA A 203 16.05 10.14 -2.73
CA ALA A 203 15.72 9.55 -1.43
C ALA A 203 15.16 8.13 -1.59
N HIS A 204 14.27 7.93 -2.56
CA HIS A 204 13.71 6.61 -2.89
C HIS A 204 13.59 6.43 -4.41
N VAL A 205 13.77 5.19 -4.86
CA VAL A 205 13.52 4.79 -6.24
C VAL A 205 12.24 3.97 -6.29
N GLN A 206 11.30 4.38 -7.13
CA GLN A 206 10.03 3.69 -7.27
C GLN A 206 10.22 2.37 -8.03
N PRO A 207 9.53 1.31 -7.61
CA PRO A 207 9.49 0.05 -8.32
C PRO A 207 9.04 0.23 -9.78
N ARG A 208 9.64 -0.55 -10.70
CA ARG A 208 9.27 -0.58 -12.13
C ARG A 208 9.36 0.79 -12.81
N SER A 209 10.23 1.64 -12.35
CA SER A 209 10.46 2.98 -12.90
C SER A 209 11.65 3.00 -13.84
N ALA A 210 11.72 4.03 -14.70
CA ALA A 210 12.89 4.28 -15.55
C ALA A 210 14.17 4.42 -14.72
N ALA A 211 14.09 5.01 -13.53
CA ALA A 211 15.23 5.17 -12.64
C ALA A 211 15.82 3.84 -12.16
N ILE A 212 14.97 2.87 -11.79
CA ILE A 212 15.47 1.56 -11.32
C ILE A 212 16.05 0.74 -12.49
N GLU A 213 15.46 0.84 -13.69
CA GLU A 213 15.95 0.20 -14.91
C GLU A 213 17.31 0.75 -15.31
N ALA A 214 17.52 2.05 -15.11
CA ALA A 214 18.78 2.74 -15.36
C ALA A 214 19.82 2.57 -14.23
N GLY A 215 19.51 1.85 -13.16
CA GLY A 215 20.44 1.55 -12.06
C GLY A 215 20.62 2.68 -11.04
N LEU A 216 19.71 3.66 -11.01
CA LEU A 216 19.69 4.67 -9.94
C LEU A 216 19.35 4.03 -8.59
N GLN A 217 19.95 4.56 -7.53
CA GLN A 217 19.81 4.08 -6.17
C GLN A 217 19.51 5.22 -5.20
N ALA A 218 18.95 4.88 -4.04
CA ALA A 218 18.85 5.84 -2.95
C ALA A 218 20.25 6.32 -2.52
N GLY A 219 20.38 7.62 -2.31
CA GLY A 219 21.65 8.30 -2.01
C GLY A 219 22.35 8.89 -3.24
N ASP A 220 21.90 8.63 -4.46
CA ASP A 220 22.39 9.29 -5.65
C ASP A 220 22.00 10.77 -5.67
N VAL A 221 22.86 11.62 -6.20
CA VAL A 221 22.57 13.05 -6.42
C VAL A 221 22.70 13.34 -7.90
N ILE A 222 21.68 13.91 -8.50
CA ILE A 222 21.69 14.30 -9.91
C ILE A 222 22.36 15.67 -10.04
N LEU A 223 23.52 15.72 -10.70
CA LEU A 223 24.26 16.95 -10.89
C LEU A 223 23.88 17.72 -12.14
N ARG A 224 23.56 16.99 -13.24
CA ARG A 224 23.18 17.60 -14.51
C ARG A 224 22.18 16.72 -15.26
N ILE A 225 21.35 17.38 -16.07
CA ILE A 225 20.48 16.74 -17.06
C ILE A 225 20.75 17.40 -18.40
N ASP A 226 21.18 16.62 -19.41
CA ASP A 226 21.54 17.08 -20.79
C ASP A 226 22.53 18.25 -20.75
N GLY A 227 23.49 18.20 -19.82
CA GLY A 227 24.54 19.23 -19.62
C GLY A 227 24.10 20.44 -18.80
N LEU A 228 22.81 20.61 -18.49
CA LEU A 228 22.31 21.68 -17.64
C LEU A 228 22.48 21.32 -16.17
N PRO A 229 23.05 22.20 -15.33
CA PRO A 229 23.22 21.95 -13.90
C PRO A 229 21.87 21.89 -13.19
N ILE A 230 21.78 21.03 -12.19
CA ILE A 230 20.59 20.80 -11.36
C ILE A 230 21.03 20.91 -9.89
N ASP A 231 20.62 21.97 -9.20
CA ASP A 231 20.92 22.18 -7.79
C ASP A 231 19.84 21.58 -6.87
N GLY A 232 18.58 21.69 -7.26
CA GLY A 232 17.45 21.28 -6.43
C GLY A 232 16.50 20.29 -7.12
N PHE A 233 15.75 19.55 -6.30
CA PHE A 233 14.81 18.54 -6.78
C PHE A 233 13.67 19.15 -7.62
N SER A 234 13.25 20.38 -7.33
CA SER A 234 12.25 21.11 -8.12
C SER A 234 12.72 21.38 -9.55
N GLN A 235 14.02 21.75 -9.74
CA GLN A 235 14.62 21.93 -11.06
C GLN A 235 14.66 20.61 -11.85
N LEU A 236 15.00 19.50 -11.16
CA LEU A 236 14.95 18.17 -11.75
C LEU A 236 13.54 17.83 -12.24
N GLN A 237 12.51 18.05 -11.40
CA GLN A 237 11.12 17.81 -11.80
C GLN A 237 10.73 18.62 -13.03
N GLN A 238 11.11 19.90 -13.10
CA GLN A 238 10.83 20.76 -14.24
C GLN A 238 11.55 20.30 -15.50
N ALA A 239 12.81 19.88 -15.42
CA ALA A 239 13.58 19.37 -16.54
C ALA A 239 12.94 18.09 -17.10
N VAL A 240 12.59 17.14 -16.23
CA VAL A 240 11.91 15.90 -16.62
C VAL A 240 10.51 16.15 -17.21
N ALA A 241 9.77 17.11 -16.68
CA ALA A 241 8.44 17.46 -17.20
C ALA A 241 8.48 18.08 -18.61
N LYS A 242 9.56 18.79 -18.94
CA LYS A 242 9.77 19.44 -20.25
C LYS A 242 10.30 18.45 -21.32
N ALA A 243 10.90 17.34 -20.92
CA ALA A 243 11.43 16.35 -21.85
C ALA A 243 10.28 15.67 -22.61
N ASP A 244 10.32 15.73 -23.95
CA ASP A 244 9.22 15.30 -24.83
C ASP A 244 9.16 13.81 -25.12
N GLY A 245 9.69 12.99 -24.19
CA GLY A 245 9.79 11.54 -24.32
C GLY A 245 11.12 11.09 -24.87
N ASP A 246 12.06 12.01 -25.04
CA ASP A 246 13.41 11.73 -25.49
C ASP A 246 14.25 11.10 -24.36
N GLU A 247 15.29 10.37 -24.76
CA GLU A 247 16.28 9.85 -23.84
C GLU A 247 17.09 11.03 -23.27
N MET A 248 17.09 11.19 -21.95
CA MET A 248 17.83 12.20 -21.21
C MET A 248 19.13 11.62 -20.65
N ARG A 249 20.22 12.41 -20.68
CA ARG A 249 21.50 12.06 -20.05
C ARG A 249 21.60 12.72 -18.69
N PHE A 250 21.70 11.90 -17.65
CA PHE A 250 21.89 12.31 -16.26
C PHE A 250 23.36 12.15 -15.86
N LEU A 251 23.99 13.18 -15.35
CA LEU A 251 25.25 13.06 -14.62
C LEU A 251 24.90 12.86 -13.15
N VAL A 252 25.30 11.71 -12.62
CA VAL A 252 24.95 11.25 -11.26
C VAL A 252 26.19 11.19 -10.40
N TRP A 253 26.08 11.68 -9.18
CA TRP A 253 27.08 11.51 -8.14
C TRP A 253 26.64 10.43 -7.15
N ARG A 254 27.49 9.46 -6.87
CA ARG A 254 27.27 8.40 -5.88
C ARG A 254 28.53 8.21 -5.04
N ALA A 255 28.46 8.54 -3.76
CA ALA A 255 29.54 8.34 -2.79
C ALA A 255 30.94 8.81 -3.27
N GLY A 256 30.99 9.97 -3.91
CA GLY A 256 32.25 10.56 -4.40
C GLY A 256 32.61 10.24 -5.85
N THR A 257 31.83 9.41 -6.55
CA THR A 257 32.08 9.05 -7.94
C THR A 257 31.00 9.62 -8.84
N GLU A 258 31.39 10.20 -9.96
CA GLU A 258 30.47 10.69 -11.00
C GLU A 258 30.38 9.69 -12.14
N PHE A 259 29.17 9.46 -12.65
CA PHE A 259 28.92 8.63 -13.82
C PHE A 259 27.67 9.08 -14.58
N ASP A 260 27.62 8.71 -15.85
CA ASP A 260 26.48 9.03 -16.71
C ASP A 260 25.44 7.91 -16.71
N VAL A 261 24.17 8.30 -16.65
CA VAL A 261 23.03 7.40 -16.81
C VAL A 261 22.10 7.95 -17.88
N ARG A 262 21.57 7.08 -18.73
CA ARG A 262 20.56 7.45 -19.73
C ARG A 262 19.24 6.81 -19.35
N LEU A 263 18.19 7.60 -19.43
CA LEU A 263 16.84 7.13 -19.15
C LEU A 263 15.77 7.98 -19.85
N THR A 264 14.62 7.38 -20.10
CA THR A 264 13.46 8.05 -20.69
C THR A 264 12.34 8.12 -19.64
N ALA A 265 11.78 9.31 -19.41
CA ALA A 265 10.69 9.49 -18.46
C ALA A 265 9.42 8.77 -18.93
N LYS A 266 8.78 8.03 -18.04
CA LYS A 266 7.50 7.35 -18.28
C LYS A 266 6.33 8.28 -17.96
N SER A 267 5.27 8.24 -18.78
CA SER A 267 4.02 8.98 -18.49
C SER A 267 3.20 8.19 -17.47
N VAL A 268 2.96 8.78 -16.31
CA VAL A 268 2.23 8.15 -15.20
C VAL A 268 1.07 9.06 -14.78
N ALA A 269 -0.11 8.48 -14.59
CA ALA A 269 -1.25 9.18 -14.04
C ALA A 269 -1.11 9.32 -12.53
N ILE A 270 -1.01 10.55 -12.04
CA ILE A 270 -0.92 10.85 -10.61
C ILE A 270 -2.09 11.72 -10.15
N PRO A 271 -2.59 11.55 -8.92
CA PRO A 271 -3.66 12.37 -8.39
C PRO A 271 -3.16 13.81 -8.16
N ASN A 272 -4.00 14.80 -8.52
CA ASN A 272 -3.78 16.18 -8.15
C ASN A 272 -4.49 16.52 -6.82
N ALA A 273 -4.31 17.76 -6.32
CA ALA A 273 -4.92 18.22 -5.07
C ALA A 273 -6.46 18.14 -5.07
N ASN A 274 -7.11 18.15 -6.23
CA ASN A 274 -8.57 18.08 -6.40
C ASN A 274 -9.07 16.61 -6.54
N GLY A 275 -8.22 15.60 -6.37
CA GLY A 275 -8.57 14.21 -6.53
C GLY A 275 -8.74 13.73 -7.98
N ASN A 276 -8.45 14.59 -8.98
CA ASN A 276 -8.39 14.20 -10.37
C ASN A 276 -6.99 13.66 -10.71
N PHE A 277 -6.91 12.78 -11.70
CA PHE A 277 -5.63 12.26 -12.17
C PHE A 277 -5.15 13.07 -13.38
N VAL A 278 -3.86 13.40 -13.36
CA VAL A 278 -3.17 14.08 -14.47
C VAL A 278 -1.96 13.25 -14.89
N ASN A 279 -1.75 13.13 -16.18
CA ASN A 279 -0.56 12.48 -16.70
C ASN A 279 0.66 13.36 -16.49
N ARG A 280 1.64 12.87 -15.77
CA ARG A 280 2.94 13.53 -15.60
C ARG A 280 4.06 12.60 -16.04
N ARG A 281 5.09 13.20 -16.62
CA ARG A 281 6.31 12.48 -16.95
C ARG A 281 7.17 12.36 -15.71
N LEU A 282 7.51 11.13 -15.36
CA LEU A 282 8.26 10.81 -14.16
C LEU A 282 9.37 9.82 -14.51
N VAL A 283 10.50 10.01 -13.87
CA VAL A 283 11.60 9.03 -13.90
C VAL A 283 11.46 7.99 -12.78
N GLY A 284 10.58 8.26 -11.81
CA GLY A 284 10.28 7.33 -10.71
C GLY A 284 11.27 7.41 -9.56
N ILE A 285 11.69 8.63 -9.23
CA ILE A 285 12.43 8.93 -8.00
C ILE A 285 11.61 9.89 -7.14
N SER A 286 11.79 9.81 -5.83
CA SER A 286 11.35 10.83 -4.89
C SER A 286 12.55 11.54 -4.27
N GLY A 287 12.45 12.85 -4.16
CA GLY A 287 13.43 13.67 -3.48
C GLY A 287 13.32 13.59 -1.98
N GLY A 288 14.34 14.06 -1.30
CA GLY A 288 14.41 14.20 0.14
C GLY A 288 15.29 15.36 0.54
N THR A 289 15.38 15.60 1.83
CA THR A 289 16.35 16.53 2.42
C THR A 289 17.73 15.87 2.47
N PHE A 290 18.77 16.69 2.51
CA PHE A 290 20.15 16.20 2.72
C PHE A 290 20.40 15.73 4.16
N PHE A 291 19.41 15.81 5.02
CA PHE A 291 19.46 15.33 6.41
C PHE A 291 18.16 14.64 6.79
N GLU A 292 18.24 13.77 7.78
CA GLU A 292 17.05 13.23 8.44
C GLU A 292 16.77 14.08 9.68
N PRO A 293 15.62 14.78 9.72
CA PRO A 293 15.22 15.49 10.93
C PRO A 293 14.88 14.50 12.04
N GLY A 294 15.15 14.86 13.27
CA GLY A 294 14.77 14.06 14.43
C GLY A 294 13.28 13.79 14.43
N THR A 295 12.91 12.56 14.75
CA THR A 295 11.53 12.14 14.86
C THR A 295 11.18 11.88 16.32
N ALA A 296 9.96 12.26 16.73
CA ALA A 296 9.42 11.92 18.03
C ALA A 296 8.31 10.87 17.86
N PRO A 297 8.35 9.77 18.65
CA PRO A 297 7.29 8.76 18.63
C PRO A 297 5.94 9.40 18.90
N LEU A 298 4.93 9.06 18.10
CA LEU A 298 3.57 9.57 18.34
C LEU A 298 2.95 8.90 19.56
N PRO A 299 2.23 9.65 20.41
CA PRO A 299 1.38 9.05 21.41
C PRO A 299 0.36 8.09 20.78
N PHE A 300 0.05 7.00 21.45
CA PHE A 300 -0.82 5.93 20.92
C PHE A 300 -2.15 6.48 20.34
N SER A 301 -2.82 7.41 21.04
CA SER A 301 -4.09 7.99 20.57
C SER A 301 -3.94 8.75 19.25
N VAL A 302 -2.84 9.50 19.07
CA VAL A 302 -2.55 10.24 17.84
C VAL A 302 -2.15 9.29 16.72
N ALA A 303 -1.33 8.28 17.03
CA ALA A 303 -0.91 7.26 16.07
C ALA A 303 -2.11 6.46 15.50
N VAL A 304 -3.10 6.11 16.34
CA VAL A 304 -4.32 5.41 15.89
C VAL A 304 -5.14 6.30 14.94
N LEU A 305 -5.33 7.59 15.27
CA LEU A 305 -6.06 8.51 14.40
C LEU A 305 -5.34 8.69 13.06
N ALA A 306 -4.04 8.95 13.06
CA ALA A 306 -3.23 9.08 11.86
C ALA A 306 -3.25 7.79 10.99
N ALA A 307 -3.22 6.62 11.63
CA ALA A 307 -3.33 5.33 10.94
C ALA A 307 -4.70 5.13 10.30
N ALA A 308 -5.78 5.53 10.99
CA ALA A 308 -7.13 5.48 10.45
C ALA A 308 -7.30 6.44 9.25
N GLU A 309 -6.80 7.67 9.37
CA GLU A 309 -6.78 8.65 8.27
C GLU A 309 -5.98 8.14 7.07
N ARG A 310 -4.82 7.52 7.31
CA ARG A 310 -4.01 6.93 6.25
C ARG A 310 -4.73 5.80 5.54
N THR A 311 -5.37 4.89 6.30
CA THR A 311 -6.18 3.79 5.74
C THR A 311 -7.35 4.33 4.94
N TRP A 312 -8.06 5.34 5.45
CA TRP A 312 -9.15 6.00 4.75
C TRP A 312 -8.69 6.70 3.45
N SER A 313 -7.54 7.37 3.50
CA SER A 313 -6.92 7.98 2.32
C SER A 313 -6.63 6.95 1.21
N ILE A 314 -6.17 5.75 1.57
CA ILE A 314 -5.93 4.66 0.61
C ILE A 314 -7.25 4.22 -0.03
N ILE A 315 -8.32 4.06 0.77
CA ILE A 315 -9.65 3.68 0.28
C ILE A 315 -10.19 4.72 -0.71
N THR A 316 -10.17 5.99 -0.32
CA THR A 316 -10.70 7.08 -1.15
C THR A 316 -9.90 7.27 -2.43
N LEU A 317 -8.56 7.18 -2.36
CA LEU A 317 -7.69 7.25 -3.52
C LEU A 317 -7.91 6.06 -4.47
N SER A 318 -8.09 4.85 -3.94
CA SER A 318 -8.38 3.66 -4.74
C SER A 318 -9.72 3.79 -5.46
N LEU A 319 -10.77 4.29 -4.79
CA LEU A 319 -12.07 4.55 -5.41
C LEU A 319 -11.99 5.66 -6.48
N ALA A 320 -11.24 6.73 -6.22
CA ALA A 320 -10.99 7.79 -7.19
C ALA A 320 -10.25 7.26 -8.42
N GLY A 321 -9.22 6.43 -8.22
CA GLY A 321 -8.47 5.77 -9.30
C GLY A 321 -9.37 4.88 -10.16
N LEU A 322 -10.19 4.04 -9.55
CA LEU A 322 -11.15 3.20 -10.25
C LEU A 322 -12.15 4.04 -11.07
N LYS A 323 -12.72 5.10 -10.46
CA LYS A 323 -13.61 6.03 -11.17
C LYS A 323 -12.94 6.62 -12.41
N GLN A 324 -11.70 7.11 -12.29
CA GLN A 324 -10.98 7.73 -13.40
C GLN A 324 -10.58 6.73 -14.48
N MET A 325 -10.35 5.48 -14.11
CA MET A 325 -10.11 4.40 -15.05
C MET A 325 -11.37 4.07 -15.87
N PHE A 326 -12.54 4.02 -15.22
CA PHE A 326 -13.83 3.86 -15.95
C PHE A 326 -14.16 5.04 -16.87
N LEU A 327 -13.72 6.25 -16.51
CA LEU A 327 -13.87 7.44 -17.34
C LEU A 327 -12.82 7.55 -18.47
N GLY A 328 -11.87 6.59 -18.54
CA GLY A 328 -10.83 6.59 -19.58
C GLY A 328 -9.70 7.62 -19.35
N SER A 329 -9.68 8.31 -18.20
CA SER A 329 -8.65 9.30 -17.87
C SER A 329 -7.34 8.66 -17.43
N ILE A 330 -7.37 7.42 -17.00
CA ILE A 330 -6.19 6.63 -16.60
C ILE A 330 -6.05 5.45 -17.54
N SER A 331 -4.83 5.26 -18.08
CA SER A 331 -4.51 4.11 -18.91
C SER A 331 -4.66 2.80 -18.13
N ALA A 332 -5.15 1.76 -18.81
CA ALA A 332 -5.18 0.40 -18.27
C ALA A 332 -3.78 -0.15 -17.92
N CYS A 333 -2.71 0.45 -18.44
CA CYS A 333 -1.32 0.13 -18.09
C CYS A 333 -0.98 0.41 -16.61
N ASN A 334 -1.79 1.21 -15.93
CA ASN A 334 -1.61 1.46 -14.49
C ASN A 334 -2.19 0.35 -13.59
N ILE A 335 -2.81 -0.68 -14.16
CA ILE A 335 -3.30 -1.83 -13.41
C ILE A 335 -2.12 -2.74 -13.06
N SER A 336 -1.79 -2.80 -11.77
CA SER A 336 -0.76 -3.71 -11.28
C SER A 336 -1.33 -5.11 -11.09
N GLY A 337 -0.83 -6.06 -11.88
CA GLY A 337 -1.17 -7.48 -11.71
C GLY A 337 -0.36 -8.14 -10.58
N PRO A 338 -0.62 -9.43 -10.29
CA PRO A 338 0.06 -10.16 -9.21
C PRO A 338 1.58 -10.17 -9.32
N VAL A 339 2.11 -10.19 -10.56
CA VAL A 339 3.56 -10.15 -10.82
C VAL A 339 4.15 -8.81 -10.38
N ALA A 340 3.49 -7.69 -10.74
CA ALA A 340 3.92 -6.36 -10.33
C ALA A 340 3.89 -6.17 -8.80
N ILE A 341 2.88 -6.71 -8.13
CA ILE A 341 2.78 -6.68 -6.68
C ILE A 341 3.92 -7.49 -6.05
N ALA A 342 4.26 -8.65 -6.63
CA ALA A 342 5.37 -9.49 -6.15
C ALA A 342 6.74 -8.79 -6.32
N GLU A 343 6.96 -8.09 -7.43
CA GLU A 343 8.15 -7.29 -7.67
C GLU A 343 8.24 -6.14 -6.66
N THR A 344 7.15 -5.41 -6.48
CA THR A 344 7.05 -4.31 -5.49
C THR A 344 7.33 -4.82 -4.08
N ALA A 345 6.77 -5.95 -3.67
CA ALA A 345 7.02 -6.55 -2.36
C ALA A 345 8.50 -6.90 -2.17
N GLY A 346 9.14 -7.45 -3.21
CA GLY A 346 10.57 -7.75 -3.17
C GLY A 346 11.44 -6.51 -3.08
N GLN A 347 11.09 -5.44 -3.77
CA GLN A 347 11.83 -4.18 -3.78
C GLN A 347 11.65 -3.41 -2.45
N MET A 348 10.42 -3.33 -1.93
CA MET A 348 10.15 -2.72 -0.62
C MET A 348 10.88 -3.44 0.51
N ALA A 349 10.93 -4.78 0.46
CA ALA A 349 11.67 -5.57 1.46
C ALA A 349 13.19 -5.32 1.40
N ARG A 350 13.76 -5.02 0.22
CA ARG A 350 15.17 -4.65 0.07
C ARG A 350 15.46 -3.24 0.60
N GLN A 351 14.49 -2.34 0.54
CA GLN A 351 14.61 -0.99 1.10
C GLN A 351 14.50 -0.97 2.63
N GLY A 352 14.05 -2.08 3.24
CA GLY A 352 13.97 -2.24 4.68
C GLY A 352 12.63 -2.78 5.19
N ALA A 353 12.57 -3.04 6.49
CA ALA A 353 11.36 -3.59 7.12
C ALA A 353 10.18 -2.59 7.09
N MET A 354 10.45 -1.31 7.31
CA MET A 354 9.41 -0.26 7.35
C MET A 354 8.64 -0.12 6.04
N PRO A 355 9.29 0.08 4.85
CA PRO A 355 8.60 0.13 3.56
C PRO A 355 7.82 -1.15 3.27
N PHE A 356 8.33 -2.32 3.68
CA PHE A 356 7.65 -3.60 3.48
C PHE A 356 6.38 -3.71 4.34
N VAL A 357 6.44 -3.32 5.63
CA VAL A 357 5.27 -3.30 6.51
C VAL A 357 4.23 -2.29 6.04
N ALA A 358 4.66 -1.10 5.57
CA ALA A 358 3.77 -0.10 4.99
C ALA A 358 3.07 -0.62 3.72
N LEU A 359 3.77 -1.39 2.89
CA LEU A 359 3.17 -2.07 1.73
C LEU A 359 2.10 -3.07 2.16
N ILE A 360 2.37 -3.92 3.17
CA ILE A 360 1.38 -4.88 3.70
C ILE A 360 0.14 -4.14 4.21
N ALA A 361 0.33 -3.04 4.95
CA ALA A 361 -0.77 -2.23 5.45
C ALA A 361 -1.63 -1.66 4.32
N GLY A 362 -0.98 -1.09 3.29
CA GLY A 362 -1.67 -0.56 2.11
C GLY A 362 -2.41 -1.63 1.31
N LEU A 363 -1.75 -2.76 1.05
CA LEU A 363 -2.38 -3.89 0.36
C LEU A 363 -3.55 -4.48 1.16
N SER A 364 -3.44 -4.56 2.49
CA SER A 364 -4.54 -5.01 3.34
C SER A 364 -5.78 -4.13 3.19
N ALA A 365 -5.62 -2.80 3.22
CA ALA A 365 -6.72 -1.87 2.97
C ALA A 365 -7.32 -2.05 1.57
N ALA A 366 -6.49 -2.19 0.54
CA ALA A 366 -6.94 -2.39 -0.83
C ALA A 366 -7.70 -3.72 -1.01
N VAL A 367 -7.20 -4.82 -0.43
CA VAL A 367 -7.87 -6.13 -0.45
C VAL A 367 -9.20 -6.09 0.30
N GLY A 368 -9.25 -5.43 1.46
CA GLY A 368 -10.49 -5.21 2.20
C GLY A 368 -11.52 -4.44 1.36
N LEU A 369 -11.10 -3.38 0.68
CA LEU A 369 -11.96 -2.61 -0.21
C LEU A 369 -12.46 -3.46 -1.39
N MET A 370 -11.55 -4.17 -2.08
CA MET A 370 -11.92 -4.99 -3.24
C MET A 370 -12.91 -6.09 -2.88
N ASN A 371 -12.78 -6.70 -1.70
CA ASN A 371 -13.72 -7.70 -1.22
C ASN A 371 -15.10 -7.15 -0.86
N LEU A 372 -15.24 -5.83 -0.65
CA LEU A 372 -16.54 -5.19 -0.46
C LEU A 372 -17.29 -4.86 -1.75
N PHE A 373 -16.64 -5.02 -2.93
CA PHE A 373 -17.32 -4.81 -4.20
C PHE A 373 -18.47 -5.84 -4.39
N PRO A 374 -19.60 -5.43 -5.02
CA PRO A 374 -20.77 -6.27 -5.22
C PRO A 374 -20.56 -7.31 -6.35
N ILE A 375 -19.44 -8.04 -6.27
CA ILE A 375 -19.10 -9.13 -7.19
C ILE A 375 -19.45 -10.44 -6.50
N PRO A 376 -20.28 -11.29 -7.10
CA PRO A 376 -20.88 -12.46 -6.44
C PRO A 376 -19.90 -13.42 -5.75
N VAL A 377 -18.68 -13.53 -6.24
CA VAL A 377 -17.64 -14.42 -5.69
C VAL A 377 -16.88 -13.79 -4.52
N LEU A 378 -17.07 -12.50 -4.27
CA LEU A 378 -16.46 -11.74 -3.18
C LEU A 378 -17.44 -11.56 -2.02
N ASP A 379 -16.95 -11.15 -0.85
CA ASP A 379 -17.78 -10.92 0.35
C ASP A 379 -18.89 -9.89 0.12
N GLY A 380 -18.60 -8.84 -0.65
CA GLY A 380 -19.56 -7.83 -1.06
C GLY A 380 -20.73 -8.40 -1.86
N GLY A 381 -20.49 -9.44 -2.65
CA GLY A 381 -21.57 -10.19 -3.32
C GLY A 381 -22.45 -10.93 -2.34
N HIS A 382 -21.88 -11.57 -1.32
CA HIS A 382 -22.67 -12.21 -0.25
C HIS A 382 -23.46 -11.19 0.56
N LEU A 383 -22.89 -9.99 0.82
CA LEU A 383 -23.63 -8.88 1.42
C LEU A 383 -24.78 -8.40 0.55
N LEU A 384 -24.60 -8.34 -0.77
CA LEU A 384 -25.67 -8.00 -1.72
C LEU A 384 -26.79 -9.04 -1.68
N PHE A 385 -26.48 -10.34 -1.60
CA PHE A 385 -27.50 -11.38 -1.44
C PHE A 385 -28.24 -11.30 -0.12
N CYS A 386 -27.54 -10.96 0.97
CA CYS A 386 -28.20 -10.69 2.26
C CYS A 386 -29.14 -9.48 2.19
N ALA A 387 -28.71 -8.40 1.51
CA ALA A 387 -29.53 -7.19 1.30
C ALA A 387 -30.77 -7.52 0.43
N TYR A 388 -30.61 -8.27 -0.64
CA TYR A 388 -31.73 -8.72 -1.47
C TYR A 388 -32.75 -9.51 -0.64
N GLU A 389 -32.29 -10.48 0.17
CA GLU A 389 -33.17 -11.28 1.03
C GLU A 389 -33.88 -10.43 2.10
N ALA A 390 -33.17 -9.42 2.66
CA ALA A 390 -33.75 -8.50 3.63
C ALA A 390 -34.89 -7.64 3.05
N ILE A 391 -34.74 -7.22 1.79
CA ILE A 391 -35.73 -6.36 1.09
C ILE A 391 -36.90 -7.20 0.58
N THR A 392 -36.64 -8.35 -0.02
CA THR A 392 -37.67 -9.16 -0.71
C THR A 392 -38.34 -10.19 0.20
N GLY A 393 -37.74 -10.49 1.36
CA GLY A 393 -38.17 -11.58 2.25
C GLY A 393 -37.91 -12.99 1.68
N ARG A 394 -37.23 -13.11 0.54
CA ARG A 394 -36.96 -14.37 -0.14
C ARG A 394 -35.51 -14.53 -0.51
N LYS A 395 -34.96 -15.72 -0.32
CA LYS A 395 -33.62 -16.05 -0.80
C LYS A 395 -33.58 -16.08 -2.32
N PRO A 396 -32.46 -15.68 -2.96
CA PRO A 396 -32.23 -15.97 -4.36
C PRO A 396 -32.32 -17.47 -4.61
N SER A 397 -32.80 -17.87 -5.77
CA SER A 397 -32.84 -19.31 -6.13
C SER A 397 -31.41 -19.86 -6.27
N ASP A 398 -31.24 -21.16 -5.96
CA ASP A 398 -29.92 -21.81 -6.05
C ASP A 398 -29.35 -21.74 -7.48
N SER A 399 -30.18 -21.83 -8.49
CA SER A 399 -29.78 -21.67 -9.89
C SER A 399 -29.30 -20.26 -10.19
N ALA A 400 -29.98 -19.22 -9.68
CA ALA A 400 -29.54 -17.83 -9.84
C ALA A 400 -28.22 -17.59 -9.12
N LEU A 401 -28.04 -18.11 -7.91
CA LEU A 401 -26.76 -18.01 -7.17
C LEU A 401 -25.63 -18.69 -7.95
N GLN A 402 -25.81 -19.89 -8.47
CA GLN A 402 -24.78 -20.56 -9.26
C GLN A 402 -24.39 -19.79 -10.52
N VAL A 403 -25.35 -19.26 -11.27
CA VAL A 403 -25.07 -18.44 -12.44
C VAL A 403 -24.30 -17.17 -12.06
N LEU A 404 -24.77 -16.44 -11.04
CA LEU A 404 -24.10 -15.22 -10.58
C LEU A 404 -22.69 -15.48 -10.06
N MET A 405 -22.48 -16.55 -9.29
CA MET A 405 -21.15 -16.95 -8.82
C MET A 405 -20.22 -17.31 -9.98
N THR A 406 -20.73 -18.01 -11.00
CA THR A 406 -19.94 -18.35 -12.20
C THR A 406 -19.56 -17.10 -12.98
N ILE A 407 -20.49 -16.14 -13.16
CA ILE A 407 -20.20 -14.85 -13.80
C ILE A 407 -19.18 -14.06 -12.99
N GLY A 408 -19.33 -13.99 -11.67
CA GLY A 408 -18.40 -13.32 -10.78
C GLY A 408 -16.98 -13.91 -10.85
N LEU A 409 -16.88 -15.23 -10.83
CA LEU A 409 -15.61 -15.94 -10.97
C LEU A 409 -14.96 -15.65 -12.33
N PHE A 410 -15.72 -15.74 -13.40
CA PHE A 410 -15.23 -15.43 -14.75
C PHE A 410 -14.72 -13.98 -14.84
N LEU A 411 -15.45 -13.03 -14.27
CA LEU A 411 -15.06 -11.61 -14.25
C LEU A 411 -13.74 -11.41 -13.50
N VAL A 412 -13.59 -11.99 -12.30
CA VAL A 412 -12.34 -11.88 -11.51
C VAL A 412 -11.17 -12.53 -12.23
N LEU A 413 -11.36 -13.73 -12.80
CA LEU A 413 -10.31 -14.42 -13.55
C LEU A 413 -9.92 -13.65 -14.82
N SER A 414 -10.90 -13.10 -15.55
CA SER A 414 -10.66 -12.29 -16.75
C SER A 414 -9.90 -11.02 -16.41
N LEU A 415 -10.27 -10.32 -15.32
CA LEU A 415 -9.57 -9.13 -14.86
C LEU A 415 -8.14 -9.47 -14.43
N THR A 416 -7.94 -10.58 -13.72
CA THR A 416 -6.62 -11.05 -13.33
C THR A 416 -5.76 -11.39 -14.54
N ALA A 417 -6.29 -12.11 -15.50
CA ALA A 417 -5.61 -12.44 -16.75
C ALA A 417 -5.26 -11.18 -17.53
N PHE A 418 -6.20 -10.23 -17.64
CA PHE A 418 -5.96 -8.94 -18.26
C PHE A 418 -4.82 -8.17 -17.57
N ALA A 419 -4.84 -8.08 -16.24
CA ALA A 419 -3.78 -7.43 -15.48
C ALA A 419 -2.40 -8.09 -15.67
N VAL A 420 -2.36 -9.42 -15.78
CA VAL A 420 -1.11 -10.16 -16.09
C VAL A 420 -0.63 -9.83 -17.51
N VAL A 421 -1.52 -9.85 -18.50
CA VAL A 421 -1.18 -9.52 -19.89
C VAL A 421 -0.68 -8.07 -19.99
N MET A 422 -1.33 -7.13 -19.31
CA MET A 422 -0.88 -5.73 -19.29
C MET A 422 0.52 -5.55 -18.70
N ASN A 423 0.94 -6.38 -17.76
CA ASN A 423 2.32 -6.36 -17.25
C ASN A 423 3.38 -6.65 -18.33
N PHE A 424 3.03 -7.36 -19.40
CA PHE A 424 3.95 -7.68 -20.50
C PHE A 424 3.83 -6.70 -21.67
N ILE A 425 2.66 -6.11 -21.88
CA ILE A 425 2.41 -5.16 -22.99
C ILE A 425 2.81 -3.75 -22.60
N CYS A 426 2.63 -3.37 -21.34
CA CYS A 426 2.95 -2.05 -20.81
C CYS A 426 4.21 -2.12 -19.96
N PRO A 427 5.40 -1.84 -20.52
CA PRO A 427 6.68 -1.85 -19.82
C PRO A 427 6.81 -0.74 -18.79
#